data_99a58abccac7de7aa7f74d0c9d85772a
#
_entry.id   99a58abccac7de7aa7f74d0c9d85772a
#
_cell.length_a   1.000
_cell.length_b   1.000
_cell.length_c   1.000
_cell.angle_alpha   90.00
_cell.angle_beta   90.00
_cell.angle_gamma   90.00
#
_symmetry.space_group_name_H-M   'P 1'
#
loop_
_entity.id
_entity.type
_entity.pdbx_description
1 polymer ?
#
loop_
_entity_poly.entity_id
_entity_poly.type
_entity_poly.pdbx_seq_one_letter_code
_entity_poly.pdbx_strand_id
1 'polypeptide(L)'
;MIGAQAYSASLWIISLFGALFVFIAIKNFLSPEEYKETIADIEVRQVKSTSSFARLRPNENLRDRFAMFLLEKLKLQKPLEEMWLLLGSPTKPQPVDILFMKINWAILLPLIFILITHNFIFVFLCVIGFYLPDLMLKSKIQKRQQDMLGNFATTVDLMALIIESGLDYMTAFERIIKIAKNKTLLEVEIEKTLNETKLGYSRREALERLAQRTGVQDIRSFVGLIVQSDELGTSLVDLLRNFSVDLRFRRLNKAEKLAAQASTKMLIPMFVFIFPVVFILMLAPMIGDLLSGGLF
;
A
#
# COMPACT_ATOMS: atom_id res chain seq x y z
N MET A 1 16.81 44.99 -23.51
CA MET A 1 17.52 44.41 -22.36
C MET A 1 16.67 44.29 -21.09
N ILE A 2 15.69 45.13 -20.83
CA ILE A 2 14.82 45.13 -19.65
C ILE A 2 13.88 43.90 -19.60
N GLY A 3 13.44 43.38 -20.72
CA GLY A 3 12.53 42.21 -20.80
C GLY A 3 13.18 40.87 -20.32
N ALA A 4 14.47 40.66 -20.59
CA ALA A 4 15.15 39.44 -20.25
C ALA A 4 15.44 39.32 -18.73
N GLN A 5 15.67 40.45 -18.05
CA GLN A 5 15.87 40.48 -16.59
C GLN A 5 14.55 40.29 -15.82
N ALA A 6 13.43 40.82 -16.34
CA ALA A 6 12.11 40.57 -15.75
C ALA A 6 11.66 39.11 -15.86
N TYR A 7 11.97 38.45 -16.97
CA TYR A 7 11.71 37.02 -17.15
C TYR A 7 12.54 36.14 -16.20
N SER A 8 13.82 36.50 -15.98
CA SER A 8 14.66 35.75 -15.03
C SER A 8 14.18 35.92 -13.59
N ALA A 9 13.76 37.10 -13.17
CA ALA A 9 13.26 37.36 -11.81
C ALA A 9 11.94 36.62 -11.54
N SER A 10 11.02 36.58 -12.50
CA SER A 10 9.76 35.83 -12.34
C SER A 10 9.99 34.31 -12.24
N LEU A 11 10.97 33.77 -12.97
CA LEU A 11 11.37 32.36 -12.89
C LEU A 11 11.96 32.00 -11.52
N TRP A 12 12.77 32.87 -10.91
CA TRP A 12 13.33 32.67 -9.58
C TRP A 12 12.25 32.69 -8.49
N ILE A 13 11.26 33.56 -8.59
CA ILE A 13 10.14 33.65 -7.63
C ILE A 13 9.29 32.37 -7.72
N ILE A 14 8.95 31.91 -8.93
CA ILE A 14 8.16 30.69 -9.15
C ILE A 14 8.94 29.45 -8.65
N SER A 15 10.26 29.40 -8.86
CA SER A 15 11.14 28.34 -8.35
C SER A 15 11.17 28.30 -6.85
N LEU A 16 11.25 29.46 -6.18
CA LEU A 16 11.30 29.56 -4.73
C LEU A 16 9.97 29.16 -4.08
N PHE A 17 8.84 29.54 -4.67
CA PHE A 17 7.51 29.08 -4.25
C PHE A 17 7.32 27.59 -4.48
N GLY A 18 7.79 27.04 -5.60
CA GLY A 18 7.77 25.61 -5.90
C GLY A 18 8.58 24.81 -4.87
N ALA A 19 9.79 25.23 -4.57
CA ALA A 19 10.66 24.60 -3.57
C ALA A 19 10.08 24.65 -2.15
N LEU A 20 9.49 25.78 -1.76
CA LEU A 20 8.82 25.93 -0.46
C LEU A 20 7.61 24.99 -0.35
N PHE A 21 6.83 24.86 -1.41
CA PHE A 21 5.66 24.00 -1.44
C PHE A 21 6.04 22.50 -1.39
N VAL A 22 7.14 22.11 -2.07
CA VAL A 22 7.75 20.77 -1.97
C VAL A 22 8.21 20.48 -0.56
N PHE A 23 8.91 21.41 0.06
CA PHE A 23 9.42 21.26 1.42
C PHE A 23 8.28 21.06 2.43
N ILE A 24 7.18 21.82 2.30
CA ILE A 24 5.99 21.69 3.15
C ILE A 24 5.30 20.35 2.89
N ALA A 25 5.19 19.91 1.64
CA ALA A 25 4.59 18.62 1.28
C ALA A 25 5.41 17.45 1.83
N ILE A 26 6.73 17.49 1.72
CA ILE A 26 7.66 16.49 2.25
C ILE A 26 7.66 16.51 3.77
N LYS A 27 7.68 17.67 4.41
CA LYS A 27 7.62 17.81 5.86
C LYS A 27 6.30 17.23 6.43
N ASN A 28 5.16 17.53 5.82
CA ASN A 28 3.87 16.94 6.23
C ASN A 28 3.76 15.43 5.98
N PHE A 29 4.55 14.89 5.03
CA PHE A 29 4.58 13.47 4.74
C PHE A 29 5.54 12.69 5.64
N LEU A 30 6.66 13.31 6.04
CA LEU A 30 7.71 12.69 6.85
C LEU A 30 7.54 12.89 8.36
N SER A 31 6.64 13.77 8.81
CA SER A 31 6.34 13.88 10.25
C SER A 31 5.68 12.59 10.72
N PRO A 32 6.37 11.76 11.51
CA PRO A 32 5.74 10.64 12.18
C PRO A 32 4.85 11.22 13.27
N GLU A 33 3.56 11.38 13.01
CA GLU A 33 2.61 11.59 14.09
C GLU A 33 2.56 10.29 14.90
N GLU A 34 3.12 10.31 16.10
CA GLU A 34 2.95 9.31 17.14
C GLU A 34 1.47 8.96 17.26
N TYR A 35 1.15 7.72 16.98
CA TYR A 35 -0.19 7.17 17.00
C TYR A 35 -0.68 7.03 18.46
N LYS A 36 -1.13 8.12 19.05
CA LYS A 36 -1.96 8.11 20.26
C LYS A 36 -3.42 8.27 19.85
N GLU A 37 -4.03 7.20 19.35
CA GLU A 37 -5.49 7.14 19.28
C GLU A 37 -6.05 7.05 20.70
N THR A 38 -6.68 8.12 21.13
CA THR A 38 -7.51 8.10 22.34
C THR A 38 -8.79 7.30 22.05
N ILE A 39 -9.17 6.40 22.95
CA ILE A 39 -10.35 5.52 22.84
C ILE A 39 -11.63 6.31 22.51
N ALA A 40 -11.73 7.58 22.95
CA ALA A 40 -12.85 8.48 22.65
C ALA A 40 -13.01 8.82 21.15
N ASP A 41 -11.91 8.88 20.37
CA ASP A 41 -11.96 9.15 18.93
C ASP A 41 -12.45 7.94 18.12
N ILE A 42 -12.31 6.74 18.68
CA ILE A 42 -12.79 5.50 18.08
C ILE A 42 -14.31 5.41 18.20
N GLU A 43 -14.88 5.78 19.34
CA GLU A 43 -16.33 5.72 19.59
C GLU A 43 -17.15 6.64 18.69
N VAL A 44 -16.69 7.87 18.45
CA VAL A 44 -17.40 8.86 17.62
C VAL A 44 -17.37 8.47 16.13
N ARG A 45 -16.38 7.67 15.69
CA ARG A 45 -16.19 7.31 14.29
C ARG A 45 -17.06 6.18 13.77
N GLN A 46 -17.58 5.33 14.66
CA GLN A 46 -18.26 4.08 14.27
C GLN A 46 -19.75 4.23 14.00
N VAL A 47 -20.38 5.32 14.41
CA VAL A 47 -21.85 5.49 14.39
C VAL A 47 -22.44 5.76 13.00
N LYS A 48 -21.62 6.01 11.95
CA LYS A 48 -22.18 6.26 10.61
C LYS A 48 -21.35 5.58 9.51
N SER A 49 -21.88 4.50 8.96
CA SER A 49 -21.45 3.86 7.70
C SER A 49 -21.76 4.71 6.46
N THR A 50 -21.57 6.00 6.55
CA THR A 50 -21.66 6.92 5.44
C THR A 50 -20.25 7.08 4.88
N SER A 51 -20.09 7.07 3.55
CA SER A 51 -18.84 7.28 2.82
C SER A 51 -17.92 8.26 3.55
N SER A 52 -16.63 7.96 3.57
CA SER A 52 -15.59 8.82 4.20
C SER A 52 -15.64 10.26 3.71
N PHE A 53 -16.24 10.47 2.52
CA PHE A 53 -16.48 11.78 1.91
C PHE A 53 -17.70 12.52 2.45
N ALA A 54 -18.62 11.84 3.16
CA ALA A 54 -19.81 12.49 3.76
C ALA A 54 -19.46 13.48 4.87
N ARG A 55 -18.21 13.46 5.36
CA ARG A 55 -17.68 14.45 6.32
C ARG A 55 -17.24 15.76 5.66
N LEU A 56 -17.10 15.78 4.34
CA LEU A 56 -16.82 17.01 3.61
C LEU A 56 -18.07 17.88 3.64
N ARG A 57 -18.06 18.92 4.48
CA ARG A 57 -19.11 19.95 4.49
C ARG A 57 -18.86 20.88 3.30
N PRO A 58 -19.75 20.91 2.30
CA PRO A 58 -19.52 21.69 1.07
C PRO A 58 -19.42 23.20 1.28
N ASN A 59 -19.67 23.67 2.49
CA ASN A 59 -19.83 25.11 2.76
C ASN A 59 -18.66 25.78 3.50
N GLU A 60 -17.67 25.05 4.02
CA GLU A 60 -16.66 25.65 4.91
C GLU A 60 -15.33 25.99 4.23
N ASN A 61 -14.90 25.26 3.19
CA ASN A 61 -13.62 25.53 2.53
C ASN A 61 -13.66 25.40 1.02
N LEU A 62 -13.08 26.36 0.29
CA LEU A 62 -12.88 26.29 -1.17
C LEU A 62 -12.14 25.02 -1.61
N ARG A 63 -11.25 24.51 -0.75
CA ARG A 63 -10.52 23.26 -0.93
C ARG A 63 -11.47 22.06 -1.06
N ASP A 64 -12.47 21.96 -0.18
CA ASP A 64 -13.38 20.82 -0.14
C ASP A 64 -14.39 20.85 -1.31
N ARG A 65 -14.81 22.04 -1.73
CA ARG A 65 -15.65 22.23 -2.92
C ARG A 65 -14.92 21.81 -4.19
N PHE A 66 -13.65 22.18 -4.34
CA PHE A 66 -12.82 21.80 -5.47
C PHE A 66 -12.52 20.30 -5.47
N ALA A 67 -12.25 19.70 -4.30
CA ALA A 67 -12.06 18.28 -4.16
C ALA A 67 -13.31 17.48 -4.58
N MET A 68 -14.50 17.89 -4.14
CA MET A 68 -15.75 17.23 -4.52
C MET A 68 -16.01 17.29 -6.02
N PHE A 69 -15.82 18.45 -6.64
CA PHE A 69 -15.97 18.60 -8.07
C PHE A 69 -15.03 17.67 -8.87
N LEU A 70 -13.76 17.56 -8.43
CA LEU A 70 -12.78 16.67 -9.08
C LEU A 70 -13.10 15.19 -8.85
N LEU A 71 -13.52 14.82 -7.64
CA LEU A 71 -13.89 13.45 -7.30
C LEU A 71 -15.08 12.96 -8.12
N GLU A 72 -16.07 13.81 -8.32
CA GLU A 72 -17.27 13.50 -9.11
C GLU A 72 -16.91 13.37 -10.59
N LYS A 73 -16.18 14.33 -11.15
CA LYS A 73 -15.83 14.37 -12.58
C LYS A 73 -14.86 13.24 -12.98
N LEU A 74 -13.91 12.88 -12.13
CA LEU A 74 -12.90 11.84 -12.40
C LEU A 74 -13.30 10.44 -11.92
N LYS A 75 -14.47 10.28 -11.28
CA LYS A 75 -14.95 9.00 -10.71
C LYS A 75 -13.93 8.33 -9.78
N LEU A 76 -13.09 9.11 -9.10
CA LEU A 76 -12.01 8.64 -8.23
C LEU A 76 -12.44 8.32 -6.79
N GLN A 77 -13.72 8.50 -6.44
CA GLN A 77 -14.22 8.28 -5.08
C GLN A 77 -13.96 6.85 -4.60
N LYS A 78 -14.44 5.84 -5.35
CA LYS A 78 -14.30 4.43 -4.96
C LYS A 78 -12.85 3.97 -4.81
N PRO A 79 -11.94 4.17 -5.80
CA PRO A 79 -10.56 3.72 -5.67
C PRO A 79 -9.78 4.43 -4.55
N LEU A 80 -10.08 5.69 -4.25
CA LEU A 80 -9.44 6.40 -3.13
C LEU A 80 -9.93 5.90 -1.77
N GLU A 81 -11.21 5.60 -1.66
CA GLU A 81 -11.81 5.06 -0.44
C GLU A 81 -11.28 3.64 -0.17
N GLU A 82 -11.18 2.79 -1.19
CA GLU A 82 -10.55 1.47 -1.08
C GLU A 82 -9.09 1.56 -0.64
N MET A 83 -8.30 2.44 -1.25
CA MET A 83 -6.91 2.65 -0.83
C MET A 83 -6.80 3.14 0.61
N TRP A 84 -7.67 4.03 1.04
CA TRP A 84 -7.69 4.53 2.40
C TRP A 84 -8.09 3.46 3.41
N LEU A 85 -9.08 2.60 3.09
CA LEU A 85 -9.45 1.44 3.90
C LEU A 85 -8.28 0.46 4.04
N LEU A 86 -7.60 0.15 2.93
CA LEU A 86 -6.45 -0.76 2.92
C LEU A 86 -5.23 -0.21 3.68
N LEU A 87 -5.10 1.11 3.80
CA LEU A 87 -4.11 1.75 4.67
C LEU A 87 -4.44 1.62 6.16
N GLY A 88 -5.66 1.13 6.51
CA GLY A 88 -6.12 0.95 7.90
C GLY A 88 -6.93 2.11 8.42
N SER A 89 -7.48 2.93 7.54
CA SER A 89 -8.29 4.10 7.89
C SER A 89 -7.57 5.07 8.85
N PRO A 90 -6.33 5.48 8.53
CA PRO A 90 -5.59 6.39 9.38
C PRO A 90 -6.33 7.73 9.52
N THR A 91 -6.08 8.43 10.63
CA THR A 91 -6.62 9.78 10.85
C THR A 91 -6.13 10.77 9.80
N LYS A 92 -4.87 10.61 9.41
CA LYS A 92 -4.18 11.31 8.31
C LYS A 92 -3.25 10.33 7.60
N PRO A 93 -3.20 10.32 6.25
CA PRO A 93 -3.93 11.20 5.34
C PRO A 93 -5.41 10.78 5.15
N GLN A 94 -6.30 11.75 5.05
CA GLN A 94 -7.69 11.53 4.63
C GLN A 94 -7.73 11.20 3.12
N PRO A 95 -8.81 10.59 2.60
CA PRO A 95 -8.94 10.33 1.16
C PRO A 95 -8.77 11.58 0.29
N VAL A 96 -9.16 12.73 0.82
CA VAL A 96 -9.00 14.05 0.16
C VAL A 96 -7.53 14.46 0.09
N ASP A 97 -6.75 14.21 1.14
CA ASP A 97 -5.32 14.54 1.15
C ASP A 97 -4.54 13.70 0.14
N ILE A 98 -4.96 12.45 -0.08
CA ILE A 98 -4.39 11.59 -1.12
C ILE A 98 -4.65 12.18 -2.52
N LEU A 99 -5.85 12.72 -2.75
CA LEU A 99 -6.17 13.40 -4.01
C LEU A 99 -5.29 14.63 -4.23
N PHE A 100 -5.16 15.49 -3.22
CA PHE A 100 -4.30 16.67 -3.31
C PHE A 100 -2.82 16.30 -3.50
N MET A 101 -2.36 15.22 -2.88
CA MET A 101 -1.03 14.69 -3.10
C MET A 101 -0.80 14.28 -4.57
N LYS A 102 -1.78 13.63 -5.20
CA LYS A 102 -1.71 13.28 -6.63
C LYS A 102 -1.65 14.51 -7.52
N ILE A 103 -2.49 15.50 -7.27
CA ILE A 103 -2.52 16.75 -8.04
C ILE A 103 -1.21 17.50 -7.87
N ASN A 104 -0.70 17.57 -6.65
CA ASN A 104 0.57 18.25 -6.36
C ASN A 104 1.73 17.62 -7.13
N TRP A 105 1.89 16.31 -7.09
CA TRP A 105 2.92 15.60 -7.85
C TRP A 105 2.75 15.73 -9.37
N ALA A 106 1.49 15.74 -9.86
CA ALA A 106 1.19 15.92 -11.28
C ALA A 106 1.59 17.30 -11.80
N ILE A 107 1.53 18.34 -10.96
CA ILE A 107 1.91 19.71 -11.35
C ILE A 107 3.41 19.94 -11.14
N LEU A 108 3.94 19.46 -10.01
CA LEU A 108 5.30 19.74 -9.58
C LEU A 108 6.36 19.09 -10.47
N LEU A 109 6.12 17.83 -10.89
CA LEU A 109 7.10 17.09 -11.68
C LEU A 109 7.33 17.72 -13.06
N PRO A 110 6.31 18.03 -13.88
CA PRO A 110 6.54 18.73 -15.15
C PRO A 110 7.07 20.15 -14.95
N LEU A 111 6.65 20.86 -13.89
CA LEU A 111 7.13 22.20 -13.60
C LEU A 111 8.66 22.23 -13.39
N ILE A 112 9.21 21.31 -12.59
CA ILE A 112 10.64 21.19 -12.37
C ILE A 112 11.37 20.92 -13.69
N PHE A 113 10.88 19.98 -14.50
CA PHE A 113 11.52 19.64 -15.77
C PHE A 113 11.45 20.77 -16.81
N ILE A 114 10.34 21.50 -16.91
CA ILE A 114 10.20 22.67 -17.80
C ILE A 114 11.19 23.77 -17.37
N LEU A 115 11.38 23.96 -16.06
CA LEU A 115 12.31 24.96 -15.51
C LEU A 115 13.77 24.63 -15.84
N ILE A 116 14.16 23.35 -15.85
CA ILE A 116 15.54 22.90 -16.13
C ILE A 116 15.82 22.93 -17.65
N THR A 117 14.87 22.48 -18.46
CA THR A 117 15.12 22.23 -19.89
C THR A 117 14.52 23.27 -20.82
N HIS A 118 13.69 24.19 -20.31
CA HIS A 118 12.92 25.19 -21.09
C HIS A 118 12.08 24.62 -22.25
N ASN A 119 11.79 23.32 -22.23
CA ASN A 119 11.05 22.61 -23.25
C ASN A 119 9.66 22.20 -22.76
N PHE A 120 8.60 22.62 -23.45
CA PHE A 120 7.21 22.28 -23.13
C PHE A 120 6.86 20.80 -23.38
N ILE A 121 7.71 20.04 -24.05
CA ILE A 121 7.51 18.60 -24.31
C ILE A 121 7.35 17.79 -23.01
N PHE A 122 7.93 18.30 -21.91
CA PHE A 122 7.85 17.67 -20.59
C PHE A 122 6.50 17.81 -19.88
N VAL A 123 5.51 18.50 -20.48
CA VAL A 123 4.12 18.48 -19.99
C VAL A 123 3.57 17.05 -19.93
N PHE A 124 4.06 16.13 -20.78
CA PHE A 124 3.70 14.73 -20.75
C PHE A 124 4.07 14.02 -19.42
N LEU A 125 5.07 14.52 -18.70
CA LEU A 125 5.42 14.05 -17.35
C LEU A 125 4.31 14.29 -16.29
N CYS A 126 3.30 15.11 -16.60
CA CYS A 126 2.13 15.29 -15.76
C CYS A 126 1.41 13.96 -15.51
N VAL A 127 1.32 13.09 -16.51
CA VAL A 127 0.69 11.77 -16.42
C VAL A 127 1.51 10.88 -15.47
N ILE A 128 2.83 10.87 -15.60
CA ILE A 128 3.73 10.08 -14.74
C ILE A 128 3.65 10.59 -13.31
N GLY A 129 3.67 11.91 -13.09
CA GLY A 129 3.54 12.53 -11.77
C GLY A 129 2.23 12.19 -11.08
N PHE A 130 1.15 12.03 -11.82
CA PHE A 130 -0.15 11.63 -11.27
C PHE A 130 -0.16 10.17 -10.76
N TYR A 131 0.56 9.25 -11.43
CA TYR A 131 0.64 7.84 -11.02
C TYR A 131 1.67 7.55 -9.92
N LEU A 132 2.65 8.41 -9.73
CA LEU A 132 3.76 8.20 -8.79
C LEU A 132 3.30 8.03 -7.32
N PRO A 133 2.35 8.83 -6.78
CA PRO A 133 1.81 8.62 -5.44
C PRO A 133 1.07 7.29 -5.29
N ASP A 134 0.42 6.80 -6.35
CA ASP A 134 -0.27 5.50 -6.29
C ASP A 134 0.71 4.34 -6.09
N LEU A 135 1.87 4.39 -6.73
CA LEU A 135 2.92 3.40 -6.55
C LEU A 135 3.46 3.42 -5.10
N MET A 136 3.66 4.61 -4.55
CA MET A 136 4.10 4.77 -3.15
C MET A 136 3.07 4.23 -2.16
N LEU A 137 1.79 4.55 -2.35
CA LEU A 137 0.71 4.07 -1.50
C LEU A 137 0.51 2.56 -1.62
N LYS A 138 0.56 2.01 -2.84
CA LYS A 138 0.51 0.56 -3.07
C LYS A 138 1.64 -0.17 -2.37
N SER A 139 2.86 0.37 -2.41
CA SER A 139 4.01 -0.20 -1.69
C SER A 139 3.78 -0.23 -0.18
N LYS A 140 3.24 0.85 0.41
CA LYS A 140 2.87 0.91 1.84
C LYS A 140 1.77 -0.11 2.18
N ILE A 141 0.73 -0.23 1.33
CA ILE A 141 -0.33 -1.23 1.52
C ILE A 141 0.24 -2.64 1.46
N GLN A 142 1.08 -2.94 0.47
CA GLN A 142 1.71 -4.27 0.35
C GLN A 142 2.58 -4.61 1.55
N LYS A 143 3.38 -3.66 2.04
CA LYS A 143 4.18 -3.85 3.26
C LYS A 143 3.29 -4.15 4.47
N ARG A 144 2.24 -3.35 4.69
CA ARG A 144 1.27 -3.56 5.76
C ARG A 144 0.62 -4.95 5.68
N GLN A 145 0.22 -5.38 4.49
CA GLN A 145 -0.37 -6.70 4.25
C GLN A 145 0.63 -7.83 4.53
N GLN A 146 1.90 -7.67 4.14
CA GLN A 146 2.96 -8.63 4.43
C GLN A 146 3.24 -8.73 5.95
N ASP A 147 3.26 -7.60 6.66
CA ASP A 147 3.45 -7.56 8.11
C ASP A 147 2.29 -8.28 8.83
N MET A 148 1.04 -8.09 8.39
CA MET A 148 -0.12 -8.82 8.92
C MET A 148 -0.02 -10.33 8.65
N LEU A 149 0.41 -10.74 7.47
CA LEU A 149 0.60 -12.14 7.13
C LEU A 149 1.71 -12.81 7.95
N GLY A 150 2.70 -12.03 8.41
CA GLY A 150 3.86 -12.54 9.16
C GLY A 150 3.46 -13.47 10.32
N ASN A 151 2.48 -13.10 11.12
CA ASN A 151 2.04 -13.86 12.28
C ASN A 151 0.68 -14.56 12.09
N PHE A 152 0.05 -14.43 10.91
CA PHE A 152 -1.31 -14.90 10.68
C PHE A 152 -1.48 -16.40 10.89
N ALA A 153 -0.57 -17.24 10.39
CA ALA A 153 -0.67 -18.69 10.58
C ALA A 153 -0.62 -19.08 12.06
N THR A 154 0.25 -18.44 12.86
CA THR A 154 0.33 -18.65 14.29
C THR A 154 -0.96 -18.23 15.00
N THR A 155 -1.55 -17.12 14.59
CA THR A 155 -2.85 -16.66 15.10
C THR A 155 -3.96 -17.67 14.82
N VAL A 156 -4.00 -18.26 13.61
CA VAL A 156 -4.98 -19.29 13.24
C VAL A 156 -4.77 -20.56 14.07
N ASP A 157 -3.52 -20.98 14.30
CA ASP A 157 -3.21 -22.14 15.15
C ASP A 157 -3.68 -21.93 16.60
N LEU A 158 -3.40 -20.75 17.16
CA LEU A 158 -3.85 -20.39 18.50
C LEU A 158 -5.38 -20.38 18.59
N MET A 159 -6.06 -19.86 17.56
CA MET A 159 -7.52 -19.92 17.48
C MET A 159 -8.03 -21.36 17.50
N ALA A 160 -7.47 -22.22 16.65
CA ALA A 160 -7.87 -23.63 16.61
C ALA A 160 -7.75 -24.30 17.98
N LEU A 161 -6.63 -24.08 18.69
CA LEU A 161 -6.42 -24.61 20.04
C LEU A 161 -7.43 -24.09 21.07
N ILE A 162 -7.75 -22.79 21.02
CA ILE A 162 -8.70 -22.18 21.94
C ILE A 162 -10.12 -22.70 21.67
N ILE A 163 -10.52 -22.82 20.40
CA ILE A 163 -11.84 -23.31 20.00
C ILE A 163 -11.96 -24.82 20.32
N GLU A 164 -10.87 -25.60 20.18
CA GLU A 164 -10.81 -27.01 20.59
C GLU A 164 -11.07 -27.18 22.10
N SER A 165 -10.71 -26.19 22.91
CA SER A 165 -11.06 -26.19 24.35
C SER A 165 -12.54 -25.88 24.65
N GLY A 166 -13.38 -25.72 23.64
CA GLY A 166 -14.82 -25.48 23.75
C GLY A 166 -15.22 -24.00 23.80
N LEU A 167 -14.29 -23.06 23.51
CA LEU A 167 -14.59 -21.63 23.49
C LEU A 167 -15.04 -21.19 22.09
N ASP A 168 -15.94 -20.20 22.07
CA ASP A 168 -16.39 -19.55 20.83
C ASP A 168 -15.25 -18.75 20.15
N TYR A 169 -15.31 -18.60 18.85
CA TYR A 169 -14.27 -17.90 18.05
C TYR A 169 -14.10 -16.42 18.43
N MET A 170 -15.17 -15.72 18.85
CA MET A 170 -15.04 -14.35 19.34
C MET A 170 -14.27 -14.29 20.67
N THR A 171 -14.53 -15.25 21.54
CA THR A 171 -13.77 -15.40 22.80
C THR A 171 -12.32 -15.78 22.52
N ALA A 172 -12.08 -16.59 21.47
CA ALA A 172 -10.73 -16.92 21.04
C ALA A 172 -9.96 -15.66 20.59
N PHE A 173 -10.58 -14.78 19.80
CA PHE A 173 -9.99 -13.48 19.45
C PHE A 173 -9.65 -12.63 20.68
N GLU A 174 -10.56 -12.53 21.65
CA GLU A 174 -10.31 -11.78 22.89
C GLU A 174 -9.12 -12.35 23.68
N ARG A 175 -8.99 -13.68 23.75
CA ARG A 175 -7.87 -14.35 24.43
C ARG A 175 -6.54 -14.05 23.74
N ILE A 176 -6.49 -14.14 22.42
CA ILE A 176 -5.30 -13.86 21.63
C ILE A 176 -4.82 -12.42 21.88
N ILE A 177 -5.72 -11.44 21.83
CA ILE A 177 -5.38 -10.03 22.09
C ILE A 177 -4.88 -9.81 23.51
N LYS A 178 -5.45 -10.51 24.51
CA LYS A 178 -5.01 -10.40 25.92
C LYS A 178 -3.62 -10.98 26.15
N ILE A 179 -3.25 -12.03 25.43
CA ILE A 179 -1.95 -12.70 25.56
C ILE A 179 -0.84 -11.92 24.82
N ALA A 180 -1.18 -11.20 23.78
CA ALA A 180 -0.24 -10.44 22.97
C ALA A 180 0.43 -9.31 23.79
N LYS A 181 1.72 -9.46 24.09
CA LYS A 181 2.52 -8.42 24.78
C LYS A 181 2.71 -7.17 23.90
N ASN A 182 3.00 -7.37 22.63
CA ASN A 182 3.13 -6.32 21.63
C ASN A 182 2.11 -6.59 20.52
N LYS A 183 1.11 -5.73 20.38
CA LYS A 183 0.06 -5.90 19.37
C LYS A 183 0.64 -5.73 17.97
N THR A 184 0.53 -6.76 17.17
CA THR A 184 0.83 -6.70 15.74
C THR A 184 -0.29 -5.97 14.99
N LEU A 185 -0.04 -5.58 13.72
CA LEU A 185 -1.06 -4.93 12.88
C LEU A 185 -2.33 -5.80 12.72
N LEU A 186 -2.17 -7.13 12.68
CA LEU A 186 -3.29 -8.06 12.62
C LEU A 186 -4.13 -8.02 13.91
N GLU A 187 -3.49 -8.05 15.05
CA GLU A 187 -4.17 -8.01 16.36
C GLU A 187 -4.92 -6.71 16.60
N VAL A 188 -4.37 -5.58 16.11
CA VAL A 188 -5.08 -4.28 16.11
C VAL A 188 -6.35 -4.36 15.26
N GLU A 189 -6.31 -4.98 14.09
CA GLU A 189 -7.51 -5.13 13.25
C GLU A 189 -8.53 -6.11 13.86
N ILE A 190 -8.08 -7.17 14.52
CA ILE A 190 -8.94 -8.10 15.27
C ILE A 190 -9.61 -7.36 16.46
N GLU A 191 -8.86 -6.52 17.18
CA GLU A 191 -9.41 -5.71 18.27
C GLU A 191 -10.50 -4.74 17.79
N LYS A 192 -10.29 -4.09 16.63
CA LYS A 192 -11.32 -3.26 16.00
C LYS A 192 -12.59 -4.08 15.69
N THR A 193 -12.42 -5.31 15.20
CA THR A 193 -13.53 -6.21 14.91
C THR A 193 -14.31 -6.59 16.15
N LEU A 194 -13.62 -6.87 17.27
CA LEU A 194 -14.28 -7.12 18.56
C LEU A 194 -15.03 -5.88 19.07
N ASN A 195 -14.47 -4.71 18.90
CA ASN A 195 -15.13 -3.47 19.31
C ASN A 195 -16.37 -3.19 18.42
N GLU A 196 -16.33 -3.52 17.13
CA GLU A 196 -17.50 -3.42 16.24
C GLU A 196 -18.66 -4.32 16.74
N THR A 197 -18.37 -5.55 17.19
CA THR A 197 -19.41 -6.43 17.76
C THR A 197 -19.97 -5.89 19.08
N LYS A 198 -19.12 -5.28 19.93
CA LYS A 198 -19.58 -4.59 21.16
C LYS A 198 -20.47 -3.39 20.88
N LEU A 199 -20.31 -2.75 19.73
CA LEU A 199 -21.12 -1.63 19.27
C LEU A 199 -22.44 -2.06 18.60
N GLY A 200 -22.72 -3.37 18.54
CA GLY A 200 -23.98 -3.89 18.03
C GLY A 200 -23.96 -4.37 16.57
N TYR A 201 -22.81 -4.38 15.90
CA TYR A 201 -22.71 -5.03 14.59
C TYR A 201 -22.82 -6.55 14.73
N SER A 202 -23.43 -7.21 13.74
CA SER A 202 -23.47 -8.67 13.71
C SER A 202 -22.05 -9.25 13.60
N ARG A 203 -21.83 -10.43 14.18
CA ARG A 203 -20.53 -11.13 14.10
C ARG A 203 -20.05 -11.30 12.66
N ARG A 204 -20.96 -11.69 11.76
CA ARG A 204 -20.71 -11.82 10.33
C ARG A 204 -20.24 -10.50 9.71
N GLU A 205 -20.99 -9.43 9.94
CA GLU A 205 -20.69 -8.11 9.38
C GLU A 205 -19.32 -7.59 9.87
N ALA A 206 -19.01 -7.76 11.17
CA ALA A 206 -17.74 -7.37 11.74
C ALA A 206 -16.55 -8.15 11.11
N LEU A 207 -16.72 -9.45 10.86
CA LEU A 207 -15.74 -10.29 10.18
C LEU A 207 -15.56 -9.90 8.70
N GLU A 208 -16.64 -9.64 7.97
CA GLU A 208 -16.59 -9.18 6.58
C GLU A 208 -15.86 -7.82 6.47
N ARG A 209 -16.08 -6.91 7.43
CA ARG A 209 -15.35 -5.64 7.54
C ARG A 209 -13.86 -5.86 7.82
N LEU A 210 -13.50 -6.83 8.66
CA LEU A 210 -12.10 -7.22 8.88
C LEU A 210 -11.44 -7.63 7.54
N ALA A 211 -12.11 -8.48 6.77
CA ALA A 211 -11.61 -8.93 5.46
C ALA A 211 -11.45 -7.77 4.46
N GLN A 212 -12.39 -6.81 4.45
CA GLN A 212 -12.31 -5.63 3.60
C GLN A 212 -11.19 -4.68 4.02
N ARG A 213 -11.03 -4.39 5.32
CA ARG A 213 -9.99 -3.47 5.83
C ARG A 213 -8.59 -3.99 5.65
N THR A 214 -8.38 -5.29 5.79
CA THR A 214 -7.06 -5.91 5.60
C THR A 214 -6.72 -6.06 4.12
N GLY A 215 -7.70 -6.37 3.27
CA GLY A 215 -7.51 -6.60 1.84
C GLY A 215 -6.59 -7.78 1.52
N VAL A 216 -6.33 -8.65 2.51
CA VAL A 216 -5.49 -9.83 2.37
C VAL A 216 -6.34 -11.04 2.00
N GLN A 217 -5.98 -11.73 0.92
CA GLN A 217 -6.76 -12.87 0.42
C GLN A 217 -6.86 -14.00 1.44
N ASP A 218 -5.76 -14.32 2.15
CA ASP A 218 -5.76 -15.37 3.15
C ASP A 218 -6.68 -15.06 4.34
N ILE A 219 -6.74 -13.77 4.78
CA ILE A 219 -7.66 -13.33 5.83
C ILE A 219 -9.11 -13.38 5.33
N ARG A 220 -9.36 -13.03 4.08
CA ARG A 220 -10.70 -13.15 3.48
C ARG A 220 -11.16 -14.60 3.43
N SER A 221 -10.29 -15.53 3.03
CA SER A 221 -10.59 -16.97 3.04
C SER A 221 -10.87 -17.48 4.45
N PHE A 222 -10.07 -17.06 5.43
CA PHE A 222 -10.26 -17.38 6.84
C PHE A 222 -11.62 -16.89 7.38
N VAL A 223 -11.98 -15.64 7.09
CA VAL A 223 -13.30 -15.09 7.46
C VAL A 223 -14.42 -15.90 6.81
N GLY A 224 -14.27 -16.25 5.52
CA GLY A 224 -15.23 -17.10 4.81
C GLY A 224 -15.43 -18.46 5.48
N LEU A 225 -14.35 -19.10 5.93
CA LEU A 225 -14.41 -20.38 6.65
C LEU A 225 -15.17 -20.26 7.97
N ILE A 226 -14.93 -19.20 8.75
CA ILE A 226 -15.65 -18.98 10.02
C ILE A 226 -17.14 -18.75 9.76
N VAL A 227 -17.48 -17.87 8.83
CA VAL A 227 -18.88 -17.56 8.49
C VAL A 227 -19.61 -18.81 7.99
N GLN A 228 -18.96 -19.58 7.10
CA GLN A 228 -19.52 -20.81 6.58
C GLN A 228 -19.72 -21.87 7.66
N SER A 229 -18.77 -22.03 8.58
CA SER A 229 -18.90 -22.96 9.70
C SER A 229 -20.02 -22.58 10.66
N ASP A 230 -20.21 -21.29 10.93
CA ASP A 230 -21.27 -20.76 11.77
C ASP A 230 -22.66 -21.01 11.16
N GLU A 231 -22.78 -20.91 9.82
CA GLU A 231 -24.03 -21.17 9.10
C GLU A 231 -24.38 -22.66 8.96
N LEU A 232 -23.36 -23.51 8.74
CA LEU A 232 -23.56 -24.92 8.42
C LEU A 232 -23.41 -25.85 9.63
N GLY A 233 -22.97 -25.32 10.80
CA GLY A 233 -22.72 -26.13 12.01
C GLY A 233 -21.60 -27.16 11.87
N THR A 234 -20.67 -26.95 10.93
CA THR A 234 -19.53 -27.83 10.71
C THR A 234 -18.41 -27.61 11.75
N SER A 235 -17.56 -28.61 11.94
CA SER A 235 -16.42 -28.52 12.88
C SER A 235 -15.45 -27.40 12.44
N LEU A 236 -15.54 -26.25 13.10
CA LEU A 236 -14.64 -25.12 12.85
C LEU A 236 -13.18 -25.48 13.19
N VAL A 237 -12.94 -26.34 14.17
CA VAL A 237 -11.60 -26.75 14.58
C VAL A 237 -10.86 -27.44 13.45
N ASP A 238 -11.49 -28.42 12.80
CA ASP A 238 -10.88 -29.15 11.70
C ASP A 238 -10.61 -28.27 10.49
N LEU A 239 -11.55 -27.37 10.20
CA LEU A 239 -11.37 -26.39 9.11
C LEU A 239 -10.20 -25.45 9.38
N LEU A 240 -10.06 -24.90 10.58
CA LEU A 240 -8.96 -24.02 10.96
C LEU A 240 -7.61 -24.74 10.98
N ARG A 241 -7.57 -25.98 11.48
CA ARG A 241 -6.35 -26.80 11.48
C ARG A 241 -5.86 -27.07 10.05
N ASN A 242 -6.75 -27.50 9.17
CA ASN A 242 -6.43 -27.73 7.76
C ASN A 242 -5.99 -26.44 7.06
N PHE A 243 -6.66 -25.33 7.34
CA PHE A 243 -6.32 -24.03 6.80
C PHE A 243 -4.93 -23.53 7.25
N SER A 244 -4.58 -23.74 8.53
CA SER A 244 -3.26 -23.42 9.04
C SER A 244 -2.14 -24.22 8.36
N VAL A 245 -2.35 -25.53 8.16
CA VAL A 245 -1.42 -26.39 7.42
C VAL A 245 -1.24 -25.87 5.98
N ASP A 246 -2.35 -25.54 5.31
CA ASP A 246 -2.31 -24.98 3.93
C ASP A 246 -1.55 -23.64 3.89
N LEU A 247 -1.74 -22.73 4.85
CA LEU A 247 -0.98 -21.49 4.95
C LEU A 247 0.52 -21.73 5.05
N ARG A 248 0.95 -22.70 5.87
CA ARG A 248 2.36 -23.06 6.00
C ARG A 248 2.92 -23.65 4.72
N PHE A 249 2.17 -24.54 4.08
CA PHE A 249 2.56 -25.15 2.81
C PHE A 249 2.71 -24.10 1.70
N ARG A 250 1.77 -23.17 1.58
CA ARG A 250 1.87 -22.06 0.61
C ARG A 250 3.11 -21.19 0.85
N ARG A 251 3.48 -20.94 2.12
CA ARG A 251 4.70 -20.18 2.46
C ARG A 251 5.95 -20.94 2.02
N LEU A 252 6.00 -22.25 2.28
CA LEU A 252 7.12 -23.10 1.87
C LEU A 252 7.28 -23.09 0.35
N ASN A 253 6.20 -23.37 -0.38
CA ASN A 253 6.19 -23.34 -1.85
C ASN A 253 6.62 -21.98 -2.42
N LYS A 254 6.21 -20.86 -1.77
CA LYS A 254 6.65 -19.54 -2.17
C LYS A 254 8.16 -19.37 -1.97
N ALA A 255 8.71 -19.84 -0.86
CA ALA A 255 10.15 -19.78 -0.60
C ALA A 255 10.94 -20.63 -1.60
N GLU A 256 10.50 -21.85 -1.89
CA GLU A 256 11.09 -22.73 -2.90
C GLU A 256 11.06 -22.10 -4.30
N LYS A 257 9.92 -21.52 -4.68
CA LYS A 257 9.79 -20.80 -5.96
C LYS A 257 10.76 -19.63 -6.05
N LEU A 258 10.93 -18.84 -4.97
CA LEU A 258 11.88 -17.74 -4.94
C LEU A 258 13.32 -18.24 -5.02
N ALA A 259 13.65 -19.35 -4.35
CA ALA A 259 14.97 -19.97 -4.44
C ALA A 259 15.28 -20.47 -5.87
N ALA A 260 14.33 -21.16 -6.50
CA ALA A 260 14.47 -21.58 -7.90
C ALA A 260 14.62 -20.39 -8.86
N GLN A 261 13.86 -19.32 -8.66
CA GLN A 261 13.98 -18.11 -9.46
C GLN A 261 15.32 -17.40 -9.25
N ALA A 262 15.92 -17.49 -8.05
CA ALA A 262 17.23 -16.89 -7.78
C ALA A 262 18.31 -17.53 -8.65
N SER A 263 18.34 -18.84 -8.78
CA SER A 263 19.26 -19.57 -9.65
C SER A 263 19.14 -19.12 -11.11
N THR A 264 17.91 -19.02 -11.62
CA THR A 264 17.67 -18.56 -12.99
C THR A 264 18.07 -17.09 -13.20
N LYS A 265 17.80 -16.23 -12.20
CA LYS A 265 18.20 -14.80 -12.27
C LYS A 265 19.70 -14.59 -12.26
N MET A 266 20.49 -15.49 -11.68
CA MET A 266 21.95 -15.43 -11.72
C MET A 266 22.52 -15.67 -13.13
N LEU A 267 21.77 -16.34 -14.01
CA LEU A 267 22.20 -16.53 -15.40
C LEU A 267 22.26 -15.21 -16.19
N ILE A 268 21.40 -14.25 -15.88
CA ILE A 268 21.31 -12.98 -16.60
C ILE A 268 22.64 -12.17 -16.48
N PRO A 269 23.15 -11.86 -15.26
CA PRO A 269 24.42 -11.17 -15.11
C PRO A 269 25.58 -11.98 -15.71
N MET A 270 25.58 -13.30 -15.53
CA MET A 270 26.60 -14.16 -16.08
C MET A 270 26.64 -14.07 -17.62
N PHE A 271 25.48 -14.11 -18.26
CA PHE A 271 25.39 -13.97 -19.71
C PHE A 271 25.84 -12.58 -20.19
N VAL A 272 25.37 -11.51 -19.52
CA VAL A 272 25.68 -10.12 -19.89
C VAL A 272 27.16 -9.79 -19.74
N PHE A 273 27.87 -10.37 -18.76
CA PHE A 273 29.27 -10.07 -18.51
C PHE A 273 30.21 -11.06 -19.21
N ILE A 274 29.93 -12.36 -19.19
CA ILE A 274 30.80 -13.38 -19.75
C ILE A 274 30.73 -13.38 -21.28
N PHE A 275 29.55 -13.29 -21.86
CA PHE A 275 29.36 -13.35 -23.30
C PHE A 275 30.16 -12.29 -24.08
N PRO A 276 30.11 -10.98 -23.71
CA PRO A 276 30.92 -9.98 -24.41
C PRO A 276 32.43 -10.21 -24.28
N VAL A 277 32.89 -10.66 -23.11
CA VAL A 277 34.32 -10.92 -22.89
C VAL A 277 34.80 -12.08 -23.78
N VAL A 278 34.05 -13.18 -23.81
CA VAL A 278 34.38 -14.33 -24.68
C VAL A 278 34.33 -13.92 -26.15
N PHE A 279 33.36 -13.13 -26.54
CA PHE A 279 33.20 -12.66 -27.91
C PHE A 279 34.35 -11.73 -28.34
N ILE A 280 34.80 -10.82 -27.47
CA ILE A 280 35.97 -9.97 -27.71
C ILE A 280 37.24 -10.82 -27.83
N LEU A 281 37.45 -11.77 -26.92
CA LEU A 281 38.61 -12.65 -26.97
C LEU A 281 38.66 -13.48 -28.25
N MET A 282 37.51 -13.94 -28.72
CA MET A 282 37.38 -14.71 -29.95
C MET A 282 37.65 -13.87 -31.21
N LEU A 283 37.20 -12.61 -31.23
CA LEU A 283 37.37 -11.70 -32.36
C LEU A 283 38.74 -10.98 -32.36
N ALA A 284 39.39 -10.86 -31.20
CA ALA A 284 40.66 -10.13 -31.05
C ALA A 284 41.73 -10.57 -32.04
N PRO A 285 42.05 -11.89 -32.27
CA PRO A 285 43.02 -12.33 -33.25
C PRO A 285 42.60 -11.95 -34.68
N MET A 286 41.31 -12.13 -35.02
CA MET A 286 40.80 -11.81 -36.35
C MET A 286 40.91 -10.32 -36.68
N ILE A 287 40.58 -9.46 -35.71
CA ILE A 287 40.73 -7.99 -35.83
C ILE A 287 42.22 -7.62 -35.91
N GLY A 288 43.09 -8.28 -35.13
CA GLY A 288 44.53 -8.09 -35.15
C GLY A 288 45.13 -8.40 -36.53
N ASP A 289 44.77 -9.52 -37.14
CA ASP A 289 45.19 -9.91 -38.47
C ASP A 289 44.71 -8.94 -39.57
N LEU A 290 43.48 -8.45 -39.42
CA LEU A 290 42.90 -7.48 -40.35
C LEU A 290 43.58 -6.08 -40.27
N LEU A 291 43.94 -5.64 -39.07
CA LEU A 291 44.64 -4.37 -38.86
C LEU A 291 46.13 -4.42 -39.21
N SER A 292 46.76 -5.58 -39.10
CA SER A 292 48.17 -5.78 -39.44
C SER A 292 48.41 -5.99 -40.94
N GLY A 293 47.39 -5.89 -41.77
CA GLY A 293 47.51 -5.97 -43.22
C GLY A 293 47.83 -7.38 -43.76
N GLY A 294 47.63 -8.44 -42.97
CA GLY A 294 47.95 -9.82 -43.31
C GLY A 294 46.96 -10.53 -44.25
N LEU A 295 46.30 -9.82 -45.15
CA LEU A 295 45.42 -10.38 -46.19
C LEU A 295 45.95 -10.21 -47.59
N PHE A 296 47.26 -10.01 -47.77
CA PHE A 296 47.92 -10.13 -49.07
C PHE A 296 49.27 -10.83 -48.93
#